data_e996e53cd7dffd5f97d2a5a7f5b7896f
#
_entry.id   e996e53cd7dffd5f97d2a5a7f5b7896f
#
_cell.length_a   1.000
_cell.length_b   1.000
_cell.length_c   1.000
_cell.angle_alpha   90.00
_cell.angle_beta   90.00
_cell.angle_gamma   90.00
#
_symmetry.space_group_name_H-M   'P 1'
#
loop_
_entity.id
_entity.type
_entity.pdbx_description
1 polymer ?
#
loop_
_entity_poly.entity_id
_entity_poly.type
_entity_poly.pdbx_seq_one_letter_code
_entity_poly.pdbx_strand_id
1 'polypeptide(L)'
;MSPAGKGSPGKGGKAPAGKAKAGKGGARGSAVPRRAATPNAGPSSRGSSSRGPAALKAAPGRPPRPSEPPRLRTRYASELKGTLQKDLGLPNPMLVPRMEKIVINMGVGKAVAQASLLEGAVRDLTLIAGQKPIVTKARKSIAAFKLREGNAIGAKVTLRGDRMWEFFDRLISLAIPRIRDFRGLSPKGFDGRGNYTFGVNEQLIFPEIDYDKIDAPRGMDVTIVTTGRTDGEGRALLDAFGFPFRKEGAA
;
A
#
# COMPACT_ATOMS: atom_id res chain seq x y z
N MET A 1 -32.79 50.96 -27.49
CA MET A 1 -32.04 52.20 -27.22
C MET A 1 -30.69 51.82 -26.65
N SER A 2 -29.66 51.77 -27.49
CA SER A 2 -28.26 51.89 -27.10
C SER A 2 -27.94 53.38 -26.82
N PRO A 3 -26.86 53.71 -26.11
CA PRO A 3 -25.50 53.68 -26.67
C PRO A 3 -24.41 53.26 -25.61
N ALA A 4 -23.33 52.63 -25.97
CA ALA A 4 -22.10 53.06 -26.64
C ALA A 4 -21.14 53.93 -25.77
N GLY A 5 -19.92 53.53 -25.68
CA GLY A 5 -18.76 54.35 -25.43
C GLY A 5 -17.62 53.63 -24.68
N LYS A 6 -16.60 53.14 -25.39
CA LYS A 6 -15.23 53.73 -25.59
C LYS A 6 -14.41 53.76 -24.28
N GLY A 7 -13.17 53.30 -24.16
CA GLY A 7 -12.07 53.21 -25.04
C GLY A 7 -10.84 52.66 -24.28
N SER A 8 -9.95 52.01 -24.99
CA SER A 8 -8.50 51.82 -24.70
C SER A 8 -7.75 53.17 -24.71
N PRO A 9 -6.47 53.31 -24.34
CA PRO A 9 -5.33 52.39 -24.55
C PRO A 9 -4.20 52.42 -23.50
N GLY A 10 -3.38 51.39 -23.39
CA GLY A 10 -2.00 51.33 -23.76
C GLY A 10 -0.93 51.99 -22.89
N LYS A 11 0.12 51.22 -22.68
CA LYS A 11 1.57 51.48 -22.58
C LYS A 11 2.16 50.41 -21.66
N GLY A 12 3.10 49.56 -22.02
CA GLY A 12 4.35 49.82 -22.71
C GLY A 12 5.45 50.03 -21.70
N GLY A 13 6.31 49.09 -21.49
CA GLY A 13 7.51 49.34 -20.66
C GLY A 13 8.24 48.02 -20.33
N LYS A 14 9.10 47.61 -21.24
CA LYS A 14 10.58 47.61 -21.09
C LYS A 14 11.16 46.53 -20.16
N ALA A 15 11.70 45.52 -20.79
CA ALA A 15 12.81 44.71 -20.26
C ALA A 15 14.09 45.56 -20.13
N PRO A 16 15.00 45.22 -19.24
CA PRO A 16 16.40 45.47 -19.48
C PRO A 16 17.19 44.18 -19.68
N ALA A 17 17.93 44.21 -20.75
CA ALA A 17 18.98 43.27 -21.11
C ALA A 17 20.26 43.50 -20.30
N GLY A 18 21.02 42.42 -20.16
CA GLY A 18 22.47 42.51 -20.23
C GLY A 18 23.25 42.56 -18.95
N LYS A 19 24.02 41.50 -18.68
CA LYS A 19 25.50 41.60 -18.75
C LYS A 19 26.14 40.24 -18.53
N ALA A 20 26.71 39.74 -19.58
CA ALA A 20 27.74 38.71 -19.56
C ALA A 20 29.00 39.27 -18.85
N LYS A 21 29.60 38.43 -18.01
CA LYS A 21 30.99 38.61 -17.60
C LYS A 21 31.73 37.29 -17.74
N ALA A 22 32.57 37.25 -18.75
CA ALA A 22 33.63 36.28 -18.94
C ALA A 22 34.74 36.54 -17.93
N GLY A 23 35.35 35.49 -17.43
CA GLY A 23 36.55 35.58 -16.58
C GLY A 23 37.18 34.21 -16.40
N LYS A 24 38.09 33.88 -17.32
CA LYS A 24 39.45 33.29 -17.17
C LYS A 24 39.68 32.33 -16.00
N GLY A 25 39.90 31.00 -16.19
CA GLY A 25 41.30 30.57 -16.46
C GLY A 25 41.97 30.16 -15.14
N GLY A 26 42.24 28.86 -14.94
CA GLY A 26 43.03 28.36 -13.82
C GLY A 26 43.11 26.84 -13.81
N ALA A 27 43.89 26.28 -14.73
CA ALA A 27 44.35 24.92 -14.67
C ALA A 27 45.34 24.76 -13.51
N ARG A 28 45.06 23.84 -12.59
CA ARG A 28 46.10 23.22 -11.77
C ARG A 28 45.75 21.74 -11.61
N GLY A 29 46.54 20.91 -12.30
CA GLY A 29 46.63 19.49 -12.12
C GLY A 29 47.16 19.17 -10.72
N SER A 30 46.59 18.22 -10.05
CA SER A 30 47.21 17.49 -8.97
C SER A 30 47.17 16.00 -9.29
N ALA A 31 48.35 15.48 -9.53
CA ALA A 31 48.66 14.10 -9.79
C ALA A 31 48.33 13.23 -8.58
N VAL A 32 47.59 12.14 -8.82
CA VAL A 32 47.40 11.06 -7.86
C VAL A 32 48.59 10.11 -7.97
N PRO A 33 49.30 9.78 -6.86
CA PRO A 33 50.42 8.84 -6.93
C PRO A 33 49.90 7.39 -7.10
N ARG A 34 50.39 6.75 -8.15
CA ARG A 34 50.30 5.30 -8.37
C ARG A 34 51.00 4.58 -7.23
N ARG A 35 50.25 3.77 -6.49
CA ARG A 35 50.80 2.84 -5.50
C ARG A 35 51.27 1.58 -6.21
N ALA A 36 52.52 1.26 -5.96
CA ALA A 36 53.27 0.16 -6.51
C ALA A 36 52.64 -1.23 -6.23
N ALA A 37 52.77 -2.08 -7.22
CA ALA A 37 52.46 -3.49 -7.16
C ALA A 37 53.46 -4.22 -6.24
N THR A 38 52.98 -5.07 -5.35
CA THR A 38 53.78 -6.07 -4.62
C THR A 38 53.54 -7.45 -5.22
N PRO A 39 54.59 -8.27 -5.33
CA PRO A 39 54.51 -9.54 -6.05
C PRO A 39 54.04 -10.70 -5.17
N ASN A 40 53.21 -11.50 -5.77
CA ASN A 40 53.10 -12.97 -5.75
C ASN A 40 53.69 -13.75 -4.55
N ALA A 41 52.77 -14.34 -3.77
CA ALA A 41 53.09 -15.49 -2.88
C ALA A 41 52.12 -16.64 -3.20
N GLY A 42 52.67 -17.79 -3.39
CA GLY A 42 52.18 -18.99 -4.01
C GLY A 42 50.98 -19.74 -3.39
N PRO A 43 50.60 -20.90 -3.94
CA PRO A 43 49.29 -21.52 -3.73
C PRO A 43 49.26 -22.30 -2.39
N SER A 44 48.40 -21.88 -1.46
CA SER A 44 48.06 -22.67 -0.30
C SER A 44 46.78 -23.50 -0.55
N SER A 45 46.92 -24.76 -0.25
CA SER A 45 46.00 -25.89 -0.29
C SER A 45 44.52 -25.54 -0.06
N ARG A 46 43.68 -25.96 -1.00
CA ARG A 46 42.22 -26.01 -0.88
C ARG A 46 41.80 -27.05 0.14
N GLY A 47 41.49 -26.65 1.34
CA GLY A 47 40.66 -27.41 2.25
C GLY A 47 39.21 -27.37 1.80
N SER A 48 38.67 -28.47 1.32
CA SER A 48 37.25 -28.66 1.03
C SER A 48 36.47 -28.73 2.33
N SER A 49 36.02 -27.58 2.84
CA SER A 49 34.99 -27.57 3.88
C SER A 49 33.63 -27.57 3.19
N SER A 50 32.95 -28.72 3.22
CA SER A 50 31.53 -28.86 2.90
C SER A 50 30.73 -28.01 3.88
N ARG A 51 30.47 -26.76 3.50
CA ARG A 51 29.46 -25.93 4.17
C ARG A 51 28.10 -26.43 3.72
N GLY A 52 27.44 -27.19 4.61
CA GLY A 52 26.02 -27.46 4.53
C GLY A 52 25.24 -26.14 4.39
N PRO A 53 23.99 -26.17 3.88
CA PRO A 53 23.23 -24.97 3.65
C PRO A 53 23.09 -24.17 4.95
N ALA A 54 23.78 -23.04 5.02
CA ALA A 54 23.69 -22.13 6.15
C ALA A 54 22.24 -21.68 6.27
N ALA A 55 21.58 -22.11 7.33
CA ALA A 55 20.27 -21.62 7.70
C ALA A 55 20.35 -20.07 7.73
N LEU A 56 19.67 -19.43 6.82
CA LEU A 56 19.55 -17.97 6.75
C LEU A 56 19.00 -17.50 8.10
N LYS A 57 19.86 -16.96 8.96
CA LYS A 57 19.44 -16.32 10.21
C LYS A 57 18.39 -15.27 9.85
N ALA A 58 17.18 -15.45 10.36
CA ALA A 58 16.10 -14.50 10.17
C ALA A 58 16.56 -13.11 10.64
N ALA A 59 16.33 -12.10 9.82
CA ALA A 59 16.64 -10.72 10.18
C ALA A 59 15.93 -10.36 11.50
N PRO A 60 16.61 -9.65 12.42
CA PRO A 60 16.02 -9.28 13.70
C PRO A 60 14.76 -8.43 13.47
N GLY A 61 13.61 -8.87 13.99
CA GLY A 61 12.33 -8.17 13.89
C GLY A 61 11.28 -8.78 12.96
N ARG A 62 11.58 -9.84 12.22
CA ARG A 62 10.56 -10.55 11.45
C ARG A 62 9.95 -11.65 12.32
N PRO A 63 8.64 -11.59 12.65
CA PRO A 63 7.99 -12.67 13.37
C PRO A 63 8.12 -13.99 12.59
N PRO A 64 8.17 -15.14 13.28
CA PRO A 64 8.28 -16.44 12.64
C PRO A 64 7.15 -16.63 11.64
N ARG A 65 7.46 -17.24 10.50
CA ARG A 65 6.44 -17.65 9.54
C ARG A 65 5.58 -18.72 10.19
N PRO A 66 4.24 -18.69 9.99
CA PRO A 66 3.40 -19.80 10.42
C PRO A 66 3.93 -21.11 9.82
N SER A 67 3.90 -22.17 10.60
CA SER A 67 4.37 -23.50 10.20
C SER A 67 3.54 -24.09 9.06
N GLU A 68 2.27 -23.71 8.98
CA GLU A 68 1.32 -24.16 7.96
C GLU A 68 1.00 -23.04 6.98
N PRO A 69 0.82 -23.36 5.68
CA PRO A 69 0.41 -22.38 4.70
C PRO A 69 -1.04 -21.93 4.95
N PRO A 70 -1.36 -20.64 4.74
CA PRO A 70 -2.71 -20.13 4.93
C PRO A 70 -3.75 -20.89 4.09
N ARG A 71 -4.89 -21.23 4.69
CA ARG A 71 -5.97 -22.02 4.10
C ARG A 71 -6.40 -21.51 2.72
N LEU A 72 -6.66 -20.22 2.59
CA LEU A 72 -7.11 -19.64 1.31
C LEU A 72 -6.02 -19.64 0.24
N ARG A 73 -4.75 -19.55 0.62
CA ARG A 73 -3.63 -19.69 -0.32
C ARG A 73 -3.58 -21.09 -0.92
N THR A 74 -3.74 -22.11 -0.09
CA THR A 74 -3.78 -23.51 -0.54
C THR A 74 -4.96 -23.74 -1.45
N ARG A 75 -6.17 -23.28 -1.08
CA ARG A 75 -7.38 -23.39 -1.88
C ARG A 75 -7.24 -22.68 -3.25
N TYR A 76 -6.61 -21.50 -3.26
CA TYR A 76 -6.34 -20.81 -4.52
C TYR A 76 -5.44 -21.62 -5.45
N ALA A 77 -4.39 -22.23 -4.93
CA ALA A 77 -3.43 -22.98 -5.72
C ALA A 77 -4.00 -24.31 -6.25
N SER A 78 -4.82 -25.01 -5.44
CA SER A 78 -5.37 -26.33 -5.78
C SER A 78 -6.62 -26.26 -6.66
N GLU A 79 -7.54 -25.35 -6.39
CA GLU A 79 -8.89 -25.35 -6.97
C GLU A 79 -9.17 -24.11 -7.82
N LEU A 80 -9.08 -22.92 -7.19
CA LEU A 80 -9.59 -21.69 -7.79
C LEU A 80 -8.84 -21.27 -9.04
N LYS A 81 -7.52 -21.51 -9.09
CA LYS A 81 -6.72 -21.15 -10.25
C LYS A 81 -7.17 -21.85 -11.53
N GLY A 82 -7.52 -23.15 -11.45
CA GLY A 82 -8.01 -23.93 -12.59
C GLY A 82 -9.42 -23.51 -13.02
N THR A 83 -10.30 -23.23 -12.06
CA THR A 83 -11.67 -22.76 -12.31
C THR A 83 -11.64 -21.38 -12.97
N LEU A 84 -10.92 -20.43 -12.40
CA LEU A 84 -10.78 -19.07 -12.95
C LEU A 84 -10.15 -19.05 -14.35
N GLN A 85 -9.22 -19.96 -14.64
CA GLN A 85 -8.65 -20.08 -15.98
C GLN A 85 -9.71 -20.45 -17.02
N LYS A 86 -10.61 -21.36 -16.67
CA LYS A 86 -11.72 -21.82 -17.54
C LYS A 86 -12.77 -20.74 -17.68
N ASP A 87 -13.21 -20.15 -16.57
CA ASP A 87 -14.28 -19.16 -16.53
C ASP A 87 -13.91 -17.87 -17.31
N LEU A 88 -12.65 -17.46 -17.22
CA LEU A 88 -12.13 -16.30 -17.94
C LEU A 88 -11.59 -16.63 -19.35
N GLY A 89 -11.59 -17.90 -19.77
CA GLY A 89 -11.10 -18.33 -21.08
C GLY A 89 -9.62 -18.02 -21.33
N LEU A 90 -8.78 -18.05 -20.29
CA LEU A 90 -7.38 -17.63 -20.38
C LEU A 90 -6.51 -18.75 -20.97
N PRO A 91 -5.75 -18.49 -22.06
CA PRO A 91 -4.91 -19.49 -22.69
C PRO A 91 -3.72 -19.92 -21.83
N ASN A 92 -3.24 -19.03 -20.95
CA ASN A 92 -2.05 -19.27 -20.13
C ASN A 92 -2.39 -19.19 -18.63
N PRO A 93 -2.08 -20.23 -17.83
CA PRO A 93 -2.31 -20.24 -16.38
C PRO A 93 -1.55 -19.15 -15.61
N MET A 94 -0.57 -18.49 -16.23
CA MET A 94 0.15 -17.36 -15.62
C MET A 94 -0.60 -16.03 -15.75
N LEU A 95 -1.60 -15.94 -16.61
CA LEU A 95 -2.48 -14.77 -16.75
C LEU A 95 -3.61 -14.75 -15.73
N VAL A 96 -3.86 -15.87 -15.04
CA VAL A 96 -4.92 -15.96 -14.03
C VAL A 96 -4.71 -14.91 -12.95
N PRO A 97 -5.73 -14.08 -12.65
CA PRO A 97 -5.63 -13.03 -11.64
C PRO A 97 -5.36 -13.62 -10.26
N ARG A 98 -4.50 -12.96 -9.51
CA ARG A 98 -4.12 -13.33 -8.13
C ARG A 98 -4.09 -12.09 -7.23
N MET A 99 -4.24 -12.28 -5.94
CA MET A 99 -4.01 -11.20 -4.98
C MET A 99 -2.50 -10.89 -4.85
N GLU A 100 -2.15 -9.62 -4.94
CA GLU A 100 -0.76 -9.14 -4.79
C GLU A 100 -0.49 -8.60 -3.40
N LYS A 101 -1.37 -7.75 -2.90
CA LYS A 101 -1.27 -7.08 -1.59
C LYS A 101 -2.63 -6.60 -1.13
N ILE A 102 -2.77 -6.43 0.19
CA ILE A 102 -3.88 -5.71 0.80
C ILE A 102 -3.32 -4.48 1.50
N VAL A 103 -3.93 -3.35 1.26
CA VAL A 103 -3.58 -2.08 1.90
C VAL A 103 -4.73 -1.66 2.81
N ILE A 104 -4.43 -1.44 4.08
CA ILE A 104 -5.39 -0.93 5.06
C ILE A 104 -4.94 0.48 5.41
N ASN A 105 -5.85 1.43 5.33
CA ASN A 105 -5.61 2.83 5.64
C ASN A 105 -6.61 3.32 6.68
N MET A 106 -6.12 3.94 7.73
CA MET A 106 -6.93 4.66 8.72
C MET A 106 -6.65 6.15 8.63
N GLY A 107 -7.65 6.93 8.23
CA GLY A 107 -7.60 8.38 8.25
C GLY A 107 -8.00 8.94 9.61
N VAL A 108 -7.09 9.60 10.31
CA VAL A 108 -7.36 10.22 11.62
C VAL A 108 -7.17 11.72 11.53
N GLY A 109 -8.10 12.42 10.87
CA GLY A 109 -8.03 13.88 10.71
C GLY A 109 -8.03 14.64 12.04
N LYS A 110 -8.73 14.12 13.05
CA LYS A 110 -8.75 14.68 14.42
C LYS A 110 -7.38 14.62 15.13
N ALA A 111 -6.43 13.83 14.64
CA ALA A 111 -5.08 13.74 15.19
C ALA A 111 -4.28 15.05 15.07
N VAL A 112 -4.69 15.97 14.19
CA VAL A 112 -4.09 17.31 14.10
C VAL A 112 -4.27 18.10 15.39
N ALA A 113 -5.43 17.95 16.04
CA ALA A 113 -5.74 18.58 17.32
C ALA A 113 -5.27 17.74 18.51
N GLN A 114 -5.33 16.41 18.41
CA GLN A 114 -5.06 15.48 19.49
C GLN A 114 -4.23 14.28 19.01
N ALA A 115 -2.93 14.33 19.25
CA ALA A 115 -1.97 13.32 18.77
C ALA A 115 -2.22 11.92 19.37
N SER A 116 -2.76 11.83 20.58
CA SER A 116 -3.08 10.55 21.24
C SER A 116 -4.04 9.66 20.42
N LEU A 117 -4.96 10.28 19.67
CA LEU A 117 -5.88 9.54 18.81
C LEU A 117 -5.14 8.76 17.70
N LEU A 118 -4.00 9.27 17.23
CA LEU A 118 -3.20 8.58 16.24
C LEU A 118 -2.46 7.39 16.85
N GLU A 119 -1.98 7.52 18.07
CA GLU A 119 -1.33 6.40 18.78
C GLU A 119 -2.31 5.26 19.01
N GLY A 120 -3.56 5.56 19.39
CA GLY A 120 -4.65 4.60 19.44
C GLY A 120 -4.87 3.90 18.10
N ALA A 121 -4.97 4.67 17.00
CA ALA A 121 -5.13 4.10 15.64
C ALA A 121 -3.96 3.20 15.22
N VAL A 122 -2.73 3.57 15.56
CA VAL A 122 -1.53 2.75 15.29
C VAL A 122 -1.57 1.45 16.09
N ARG A 123 -2.04 1.49 17.34
CA ARG A 123 -2.20 0.32 18.20
C ARG A 123 -3.24 -0.64 17.63
N ASP A 124 -4.44 -0.12 17.32
CA ASP A 124 -5.54 -0.89 16.77
C ASP A 124 -5.15 -1.55 15.44
N LEU A 125 -4.54 -0.78 14.54
CA LEU A 125 -4.11 -1.30 13.25
C LEU A 125 -2.96 -2.31 13.38
N THR A 126 -2.13 -2.21 14.42
CA THR A 126 -1.10 -3.20 14.71
C THR A 126 -1.71 -4.53 15.14
N LEU A 127 -2.76 -4.52 15.96
CA LEU A 127 -3.49 -5.72 16.38
C LEU A 127 -4.17 -6.40 15.18
N ILE A 128 -4.90 -5.64 14.37
CA ILE A 128 -5.62 -6.14 13.19
C ILE A 128 -4.64 -6.74 12.15
N ALA A 129 -3.57 -6.02 11.85
CA ALA A 129 -2.66 -6.37 10.76
C ALA A 129 -1.55 -7.36 11.16
N GLY A 130 -1.29 -7.53 12.45
CA GLY A 130 -0.16 -8.31 12.96
C GLY A 130 1.21 -7.72 12.60
N GLN A 131 1.26 -6.46 12.15
CA GLN A 131 2.51 -5.75 11.87
C GLN A 131 2.36 -4.25 12.12
N LYS A 132 3.48 -3.59 12.48
CA LYS A 132 3.50 -2.16 12.76
C LYS A 132 3.14 -1.34 11.52
N PRO A 133 2.12 -0.46 11.58
CA PRO A 133 1.74 0.43 10.50
C PRO A 133 2.74 1.58 10.33
N ILE A 134 2.69 2.20 9.16
CA ILE A 134 3.44 3.42 8.86
C ILE A 134 2.51 4.60 9.11
N VAL A 135 2.97 5.58 9.88
CA VAL A 135 2.27 6.85 10.08
C VAL A 135 2.36 7.68 8.81
N THR A 136 1.22 8.10 8.30
CA THR A 136 1.12 8.94 7.11
C THR A 136 1.11 10.41 7.49
N LYS A 137 1.96 11.20 6.82
CA LYS A 137 2.13 12.64 7.04
C LYS A 137 1.50 13.44 5.90
N ALA A 138 1.01 14.62 6.22
CA ALA A 138 0.48 15.56 5.24
C ALA A 138 1.58 16.01 4.27
N ARG A 139 1.28 16.04 2.99
CA ARG A 139 2.21 16.46 1.91
C ARG A 139 2.10 17.95 1.58
N LYS A 140 0.97 18.57 1.92
CA LYS A 140 0.68 19.99 1.64
C LYS A 140 0.01 20.62 2.84
N SER A 141 0.25 21.91 3.06
CA SER A 141 -0.46 22.69 4.07
C SER A 141 -1.81 23.17 3.51
N ILE A 142 -2.89 22.97 4.26
CA ILE A 142 -4.26 23.39 3.90
C ILE A 142 -4.84 24.17 5.07
N ALA A 143 -5.05 25.48 4.89
CA ALA A 143 -5.53 26.38 5.95
C ALA A 143 -6.94 26.02 6.44
N ALA A 144 -7.85 25.64 5.53
CA ALA A 144 -9.22 25.26 5.86
C ALA A 144 -9.31 24.11 6.89
N PHE A 145 -8.37 23.17 6.84
CA PHE A 145 -8.29 22.04 7.77
C PHE A 145 -7.28 22.24 8.91
N LYS A 146 -6.74 23.46 9.07
CA LYS A 146 -5.68 23.76 10.06
C LYS A 146 -4.48 22.80 9.96
N LEU A 147 -4.18 22.32 8.75
CA LEU A 147 -3.20 21.29 8.45
C LEU A 147 -1.91 21.93 7.95
N ARG A 148 -0.78 21.57 8.54
CA ARG A 148 0.56 21.92 8.07
C ARG A 148 1.24 20.70 7.47
N GLU A 149 2.12 20.95 6.51
CA GLU A 149 3.00 19.92 5.95
C GLU A 149 3.80 19.21 7.05
N GLY A 150 3.93 17.89 6.95
CA GLY A 150 4.61 17.09 7.95
C GLY A 150 3.73 16.63 9.12
N ASN A 151 2.55 17.19 9.34
CA ASN A 151 1.63 16.72 10.38
C ASN A 151 1.21 15.28 10.12
N ALA A 152 1.20 14.46 11.18
CA ALA A 152 0.74 13.08 11.14
C ALA A 152 -0.79 13.06 11.15
N ILE A 153 -1.40 12.45 10.12
CA ILE A 153 -2.85 12.47 9.88
C ILE A 153 -3.50 11.09 9.71
N GLY A 154 -2.73 10.03 9.73
CA GLY A 154 -3.26 8.69 9.59
C GLY A 154 -2.21 7.62 9.73
N ALA A 155 -2.65 6.37 9.63
CA ALA A 155 -1.80 5.19 9.65
C ALA A 155 -2.16 4.27 8.49
N LYS A 156 -1.15 3.65 7.86
CA LYS A 156 -1.31 2.73 6.74
C LYS A 156 -0.47 1.49 6.94
N VAL A 157 -1.03 0.35 6.57
CA VAL A 157 -0.31 -0.92 6.53
C VAL A 157 -0.47 -1.59 5.17
N THR A 158 0.56 -2.26 4.70
CA THR A 158 0.53 -3.05 3.47
C THR A 158 0.89 -4.49 3.81
N LEU A 159 -0.06 -5.38 3.59
CA LEU A 159 0.06 -6.81 3.83
C LEU A 159 0.41 -7.53 2.54
N ARG A 160 1.36 -8.47 2.61
CA ARG A 160 1.79 -9.30 1.49
C ARG A 160 2.07 -10.73 1.96
N GLY A 161 2.05 -11.68 1.04
CA GLY A 161 2.36 -13.09 1.32
C GLY A 161 1.39 -13.71 2.31
N ASP A 162 1.90 -14.51 3.25
CA ASP A 162 1.07 -15.30 4.16
C ASP A 162 0.18 -14.44 5.07
N ARG A 163 0.68 -13.32 5.57
CA ARG A 163 -0.12 -12.36 6.37
C ARG A 163 -1.28 -11.75 5.61
N MET A 164 -1.12 -11.51 4.31
CA MET A 164 -2.20 -11.04 3.45
C MET A 164 -3.32 -12.08 3.38
N TRP A 165 -2.98 -13.35 3.20
CA TRP A 165 -3.94 -14.44 3.11
C TRP A 165 -4.66 -14.69 4.45
N GLU A 166 -3.93 -14.64 5.55
CA GLU A 166 -4.52 -14.76 6.90
C GLU A 166 -5.48 -13.60 7.21
N PHE A 167 -5.08 -12.38 6.88
CA PHE A 167 -5.96 -11.22 7.05
C PHE A 167 -7.20 -11.34 6.16
N PHE A 168 -7.05 -11.77 4.91
CA PHE A 168 -8.16 -11.93 3.98
C PHE A 168 -9.15 -13.00 4.45
N ASP A 169 -8.67 -14.10 4.99
CA ASP A 169 -9.51 -15.15 5.57
C ASP A 169 -10.32 -14.63 6.76
N ARG A 170 -9.67 -13.93 7.70
CA ARG A 170 -10.36 -13.30 8.84
C ARG A 170 -11.36 -12.23 8.40
N LEU A 171 -11.02 -11.47 7.38
CA LEU A 171 -11.89 -10.44 6.82
C LEU A 171 -13.20 -11.03 6.32
N ILE A 172 -13.15 -12.09 5.50
CA ILE A 172 -14.34 -12.74 4.93
C ILE A 172 -15.10 -13.53 5.98
N SER A 173 -14.40 -14.34 6.77
CA SER A 173 -15.03 -15.31 7.66
C SER A 173 -15.55 -14.69 8.96
N LEU A 174 -14.89 -13.65 9.48
CA LEU A 174 -15.20 -13.10 10.80
C LEU A 174 -15.62 -11.62 10.76
N ALA A 175 -14.89 -10.76 10.06
CA ALA A 175 -15.10 -9.31 10.15
C ALA A 175 -16.33 -8.85 9.36
N ILE A 176 -16.46 -9.25 8.10
CA ILE A 176 -17.58 -8.82 7.25
C ILE A 176 -18.94 -9.24 7.81
N PRO A 177 -19.17 -10.48 8.29
CA PRO A 177 -20.46 -10.88 8.88
C PRO A 177 -20.81 -10.11 10.15
N ARG A 178 -19.86 -9.50 10.84
CA ARG A 178 -20.06 -8.69 12.05
C ARG A 178 -20.41 -7.23 11.79
N ILE A 179 -20.41 -6.80 10.52
CA ILE A 179 -20.82 -5.44 10.15
C ILE A 179 -22.33 -5.30 10.43
N ARG A 180 -22.70 -4.23 11.13
CA ARG A 180 -24.12 -3.90 11.39
C ARG A 180 -24.85 -3.68 10.07
N ASP A 181 -26.06 -4.20 9.96
CA ASP A 181 -26.94 -4.05 8.80
C ASP A 181 -26.26 -4.38 7.45
N PHE A 182 -25.42 -5.42 7.46
CA PHE A 182 -24.69 -5.82 6.28
C PHE A 182 -25.63 -6.33 5.18
N ARG A 183 -25.66 -5.63 4.04
CA ARG A 183 -26.46 -5.97 2.85
C ARG A 183 -25.61 -6.35 1.64
N GLY A 184 -24.35 -6.69 1.87
CA GLY A 184 -23.36 -6.92 0.82
C GLY A 184 -22.55 -5.69 0.44
N LEU A 185 -21.36 -5.91 -0.09
CA LEU A 185 -20.42 -4.88 -0.51
C LEU A 185 -20.78 -4.36 -1.91
N SER A 186 -20.61 -3.06 -2.12
CA SER A 186 -20.92 -2.43 -3.42
C SER A 186 -20.00 -2.95 -4.52
N PRO A 187 -20.52 -3.40 -5.68
CA PRO A 187 -19.68 -3.79 -6.81
C PRO A 187 -18.98 -2.60 -7.49
N LYS A 188 -19.35 -1.36 -7.15
CA LYS A 188 -18.76 -0.13 -7.72
C LYS A 188 -17.41 0.28 -7.11
N GLY A 189 -16.87 -0.50 -6.17
CA GLY A 189 -15.60 -0.20 -5.50
C GLY A 189 -14.34 -0.58 -6.30
N PHE A 190 -14.48 -0.98 -7.56
CA PHE A 190 -13.37 -1.26 -8.45
C PHE A 190 -12.79 0.01 -9.09
N ASP A 191 -11.48 0.02 -9.38
CA ASP A 191 -10.73 1.18 -9.88
C ASP A 191 -10.53 1.20 -11.41
N GLY A 192 -11.14 0.29 -12.17
CA GLY A 192 -10.93 0.11 -13.61
C GLY A 192 -9.74 -0.78 -13.96
N ARG A 193 -8.99 -1.25 -12.96
CA ARG A 193 -7.79 -2.11 -13.12
C ARG A 193 -7.84 -3.38 -12.28
N GLY A 194 -9.03 -3.79 -11.89
CA GLY A 194 -9.23 -5.00 -11.10
C GLY A 194 -8.86 -4.91 -9.61
N ASN A 195 -8.55 -3.72 -9.09
CA ASN A 195 -8.37 -3.53 -7.66
C ASN A 195 -9.69 -3.12 -7.02
N TYR A 196 -9.95 -3.62 -5.82
CA TYR A 196 -11.19 -3.38 -5.11
C TYR A 196 -10.95 -2.64 -3.79
N THR A 197 -11.70 -1.56 -3.56
CA THR A 197 -11.61 -0.78 -2.32
C THR A 197 -12.98 -0.64 -1.68
N PHE A 198 -13.05 -0.85 -0.37
CA PHE A 198 -14.24 -0.61 0.42
C PHE A 198 -13.90 -0.01 1.78
N GLY A 199 -14.82 0.79 2.30
CA GLY A 199 -14.72 1.40 3.62
C GLY A 199 -15.41 0.55 4.67
N VAL A 200 -14.81 0.50 5.85
CA VAL A 200 -15.35 -0.07 7.07
C VAL A 200 -15.55 1.08 8.05
N ASN A 201 -16.73 1.24 8.60
CA ASN A 201 -17.05 2.38 9.49
C ASN A 201 -16.43 2.23 10.87
N GLU A 202 -16.29 1.00 11.37
CA GLU A 202 -15.87 0.73 12.73
C GLU A 202 -14.82 -0.38 12.79
N GLN A 203 -13.74 -0.16 13.55
CA GLN A 203 -12.72 -1.18 13.77
C GLN A 203 -13.22 -2.36 14.66
N LEU A 204 -14.32 -2.20 15.34
CA LEU A 204 -14.92 -3.18 16.25
C LEU A 204 -15.40 -4.47 15.60
N ILE A 205 -15.49 -4.49 14.26
CA ILE A 205 -15.83 -5.71 13.51
C ILE A 205 -14.73 -6.77 13.62
N PHE A 206 -13.49 -6.35 13.94
CA PHE A 206 -12.38 -7.28 14.13
C PHE A 206 -12.36 -7.82 15.55
N PRO A 207 -12.33 -9.16 15.73
CA PRO A 207 -12.37 -9.78 17.07
C PRO A 207 -11.12 -9.52 17.93
N GLU A 208 -10.03 -9.07 17.29
CA GLU A 208 -8.77 -8.75 17.97
C GLU A 208 -8.84 -7.46 18.79
N ILE A 209 -9.91 -6.67 18.61
CA ILE A 209 -10.06 -5.38 19.28
C ILE A 209 -11.08 -5.52 20.42
N ASP A 210 -10.61 -5.22 21.63
CA ASP A 210 -11.45 -5.16 22.82
C ASP A 210 -12.22 -3.83 22.87
N TYR A 211 -13.53 -3.89 23.09
CA TYR A 211 -14.39 -2.71 23.20
C TYR A 211 -13.94 -1.75 24.30
N ASP A 212 -13.52 -2.28 25.45
CA ASP A 212 -13.14 -1.48 26.63
C ASP A 212 -11.82 -0.72 26.47
N LYS A 213 -11.00 -1.09 25.50
CA LYS A 213 -9.68 -0.49 25.27
C LYS A 213 -9.65 0.57 24.17
N ILE A 214 -10.81 0.88 23.59
CA ILE A 214 -10.93 1.80 22.47
C ILE A 214 -11.19 3.21 22.96
N ASP A 215 -10.38 4.17 22.50
CA ASP A 215 -10.60 5.60 22.79
C ASP A 215 -11.77 6.18 21.97
N ALA A 216 -11.93 5.75 20.72
CA ALA A 216 -12.97 6.20 19.80
C ALA A 216 -13.19 5.23 18.64
N PRO A 217 -14.41 5.11 18.10
CA PRO A 217 -14.64 4.37 16.85
C PRO A 217 -13.93 5.06 15.69
N ARG A 218 -13.25 4.26 14.86
CA ARG A 218 -12.50 4.73 13.70
C ARG A 218 -12.84 3.89 12.49
N GLY A 219 -13.11 4.58 11.40
CA GLY A 219 -13.25 3.94 10.09
C GLY A 219 -11.88 3.61 9.47
N MET A 220 -11.91 2.67 8.56
CA MET A 220 -10.74 2.29 7.76
C MET A 220 -11.13 1.94 6.33
N ASP A 221 -10.22 2.17 5.40
CA ASP A 221 -10.35 1.75 4.02
C ASP A 221 -9.49 0.51 3.78
N VAL A 222 -10.08 -0.53 3.21
CA VAL A 222 -9.39 -1.76 2.83
C VAL A 222 -9.35 -1.84 1.31
N THR A 223 -8.14 -1.82 0.76
CA THR A 223 -7.90 -1.94 -0.68
C THR A 223 -7.23 -3.28 -0.98
N ILE A 224 -7.90 -4.11 -1.76
CA ILE A 224 -7.39 -5.39 -2.26
C ILE A 224 -6.81 -5.15 -3.64
N VAL A 225 -5.51 -5.32 -3.78
CA VAL A 225 -4.79 -5.14 -5.05
C VAL A 225 -4.57 -6.50 -5.68
N THR A 226 -5.05 -6.63 -6.92
CA THR A 226 -4.94 -7.86 -7.70
C THR A 226 -4.02 -7.67 -8.90
N THR A 227 -3.70 -8.76 -9.59
CA THR A 227 -3.00 -8.71 -10.87
C THR A 227 -3.95 -8.73 -12.07
N GLY A 228 -5.27 -8.67 -11.82
CA GLY A 228 -6.27 -8.54 -12.87
C GLY A 228 -6.05 -7.27 -13.69
N ARG A 229 -6.37 -7.33 -14.96
CA ARG A 229 -6.25 -6.20 -15.90
C ARG A 229 -7.54 -5.42 -16.00
N THR A 230 -8.66 -6.08 -15.75
CA THR A 230 -10.01 -5.52 -15.83
C THR A 230 -10.77 -5.77 -14.53
N ASP A 231 -11.78 -4.96 -14.28
CA ASP A 231 -12.65 -5.13 -13.11
C ASP A 231 -13.41 -6.45 -13.13
N GLY A 232 -13.73 -6.97 -14.32
CA GLY A 232 -14.34 -8.28 -14.48
C GLY A 232 -13.47 -9.42 -13.97
N GLU A 233 -12.17 -9.39 -14.29
CA GLU A 233 -11.19 -10.37 -13.77
C GLU A 233 -11.01 -10.26 -12.25
N GLY A 234 -10.93 -9.01 -11.73
CA GLY A 234 -10.84 -8.75 -10.30
C GLY A 234 -12.09 -9.23 -9.54
N ARG A 235 -13.28 -8.99 -10.10
CA ARG A 235 -14.56 -9.45 -9.55
C ARG A 235 -14.64 -10.96 -9.53
N ALA A 236 -14.35 -11.62 -10.65
CA ALA A 236 -14.37 -13.08 -10.73
C ALA A 236 -13.44 -13.73 -9.70
N LEU A 237 -12.24 -13.14 -9.49
CA LEU A 237 -11.31 -13.59 -8.45
C LEU A 237 -11.92 -13.50 -7.06
N LEU A 238 -12.51 -12.35 -6.69
CA LEU A 238 -13.09 -12.15 -5.36
C LEU A 238 -14.36 -12.98 -5.16
N ASP A 239 -15.21 -13.13 -6.18
CA ASP A 239 -16.39 -13.99 -6.16
C ASP A 239 -16.00 -15.48 -5.93
N ALA A 240 -14.91 -15.95 -6.56
CA ALA A 240 -14.39 -17.30 -6.37
C ALA A 240 -13.92 -17.57 -4.92
N PHE A 241 -13.47 -16.54 -4.20
CA PHE A 241 -13.19 -16.63 -2.76
C PHE A 241 -14.43 -16.55 -1.87
N GLY A 242 -15.61 -16.27 -2.44
CA GLY A 242 -16.84 -16.09 -1.70
C GLY A 242 -16.98 -14.69 -1.08
N PHE A 243 -16.41 -13.67 -1.72
CA PHE A 243 -16.54 -12.30 -1.26
C PHE A 243 -17.99 -11.82 -1.43
N PRO A 244 -18.65 -11.31 -0.39
CA PRO A 244 -20.08 -11.07 -0.38
C PRO A 244 -20.44 -9.75 -1.08
N PHE A 245 -20.45 -9.76 -2.40
CA PHE A 245 -20.96 -8.63 -3.17
C PHE A 245 -22.48 -8.56 -3.10
N ARG A 246 -22.99 -7.34 -3.12
CA ARG A 246 -24.42 -7.08 -3.22
C ARG A 246 -24.90 -7.53 -4.61
N LYS A 247 -25.93 -8.37 -4.65
CA LYS A 247 -26.60 -8.76 -5.90
C LYS A 247 -27.36 -7.55 -6.44
N GLU A 248 -27.16 -7.24 -7.71
CA GLU A 248 -27.92 -6.20 -8.41
C GLU A 248 -29.38 -6.67 -8.48
N GLY A 249 -30.31 -5.91 -7.88
CA GLY A 249 -31.74 -6.23 -7.85
C GLY A 249 -32.34 -6.50 -6.47
N ALA A 250 -31.54 -6.54 -5.38
CA ALA A 250 -32.06 -6.55 -4.01
C ALA A 250 -32.15 -5.12 -3.48
N ALA A 251 -33.20 -4.41 -3.88
CA ALA A 251 -33.60 -3.11 -3.31
C ALA A 251 -34.52 -3.35 -2.12
#